data_3f57bdbd97884195799b3367c65ab31f
#
_entry.id   3f57bdbd97884195799b3367c65ab31f
#
_cell.length_a   1.000
_cell.length_b   1.000
_cell.length_c   1.000
_cell.angle_alpha   90.00
_cell.angle_beta   90.00
_cell.angle_gamma   90.00
#
_symmetry.space_group_name_H-M   'P 1'
#
loop_
_entity.id
_entity.type
_entity.pdbx_description
1 polymer ?
#
loop_
_entity_poly.entity_id
_entity_poly.type
_entity_poly.pdbx_seq_one_letter_code
_entity_poly.pdbx_strand_id
1 'polypeptide(L)'
;MDPALKAKLQKQRYHIVGEHGGVKTCHWTKESLLRDRSCYKGTFYGVKSHTCMQMSPVVDQCNLACTYCWREPHMDTLELTDQDPLELLYESVRAQRRLLSGFGGNDKVPKEKFLEAQYPKNVAISLNGEPTLYTRLGEYMDLCHKHGMTTMLVTNGTLPKVLENLDTLPTQLYVSVDAPNKQVFDDVCRPKWNSGAWNQFEKTIDLLPSLDTRIVCRHTLMKGVNMSSSHIKEFAELDNRADPDFIEACLLYTSDAADEKVR
;
A
#
# COMPACT_ATOMS: atom_id res chain seq x y z
N MET A 1 -3.48 11.25 15.45
CA MET A 1 -3.48 9.79 15.75
C MET A 1 -3.70 9.54 17.23
N ASP A 2 -4.53 8.57 17.59
CA ASP A 2 -4.76 8.14 18.98
C ASP A 2 -3.47 7.66 19.66
N PRO A 3 -3.16 8.08 20.92
CA PRO A 3 -1.91 7.71 21.59
C PRO A 3 -1.73 6.21 21.84
N ALA A 4 -2.82 5.47 22.11
CA ALA A 4 -2.77 4.03 22.34
C ALA A 4 -2.48 3.29 21.03
N LEU A 5 -3.11 3.70 19.93
CA LEU A 5 -2.81 3.18 18.59
C LEU A 5 -1.36 3.48 18.19
N LYS A 6 -0.89 4.72 18.43
CA LYS A 6 0.51 5.10 18.19
C LYS A 6 1.49 4.18 18.91
N ALA A 7 1.27 3.95 20.21
CA ALA A 7 2.12 3.06 21.01
C ALA A 7 2.08 1.61 20.47
N LYS A 8 0.93 1.13 20.01
CA LYS A 8 0.77 -0.20 19.42
C LYS A 8 1.51 -0.35 18.09
N LEU A 9 1.38 0.64 17.20
CA LEU A 9 2.11 0.69 15.93
C LEU A 9 3.63 0.74 16.16
N GLN A 10 4.09 1.53 17.14
CA GLN A 10 5.52 1.59 17.48
C GLN A 10 6.05 0.23 17.99
N LYS A 11 5.28 -0.51 18.81
CA LYS A 11 5.63 -1.89 19.20
C LYS A 11 5.74 -2.82 18.00
N GLN A 12 4.96 -2.60 16.95
CA GLN A 12 5.02 -3.32 15.67
C GLN A 12 6.13 -2.80 14.74
N ARG A 13 7.04 -1.95 15.25
CA ARG A 13 8.17 -1.37 14.52
C ARG A 13 7.77 -0.41 13.39
N TYR A 14 6.63 0.27 13.54
CA TYR A 14 6.36 1.45 12.74
C TYR A 14 7.13 2.64 13.29
N HIS A 15 7.69 3.46 12.43
CA HIS A 15 8.14 4.80 12.77
C HIS A 15 7.06 5.78 12.31
N ILE A 16 6.43 6.45 13.29
CA ILE A 16 5.37 7.42 12.98
C ILE A 16 6.01 8.72 12.51
N VAL A 17 5.44 9.26 11.45
CA VAL A 17 5.89 10.49 10.77
C VAL A 17 4.75 11.48 10.77
N GLY A 18 4.97 12.67 11.28
CA GLY A 18 3.90 13.65 11.48
C GLY A 18 2.78 13.11 12.38
N GLU A 19 1.55 13.48 12.07
CA GLU A 19 0.38 13.12 12.87
C GLU A 19 -0.22 11.76 12.51
N HIS A 20 -0.26 11.43 11.20
CA HIS A 20 -0.95 10.26 10.66
C HIS A 20 -0.06 9.35 9.81
N GLY A 21 1.12 9.82 9.42
CA GLY A 21 2.03 9.08 8.56
C GLY A 21 2.83 8.01 9.30
N GLY A 22 3.36 7.06 8.55
CA GLY A 22 4.22 6.03 9.11
C GLY A 22 5.07 5.33 8.08
N VAL A 23 6.23 4.87 8.54
CA VAL A 23 7.20 4.08 7.77
C VAL A 23 7.48 2.78 8.51
N LYS A 24 7.60 1.69 7.77
CA LYS A 24 8.00 0.39 8.31
C LYS A 24 8.93 -0.32 7.34
N THR A 25 10.00 -0.92 7.83
CA THR A 25 10.90 -1.69 6.96
C THR A 25 10.18 -2.92 6.42
N CYS A 26 10.07 -3.01 5.11
CA CYS A 26 9.51 -4.17 4.43
C CYS A 26 10.35 -5.43 4.70
N HIS A 27 9.69 -6.59 4.78
CA HIS A 27 10.37 -7.88 4.89
C HIS A 27 11.42 -8.06 3.77
N TRP A 28 11.06 -7.76 2.54
CA TRP A 28 11.94 -7.93 1.39
C TRP A 28 13.13 -6.96 1.35
N THR A 29 13.01 -5.78 1.97
CA THR A 29 14.16 -4.90 2.19
C THR A 29 15.21 -5.59 3.07
N LYS A 30 14.77 -6.25 4.14
CA LYS A 30 15.65 -7.02 5.03
C LYS A 30 16.26 -8.24 4.33
N GLU A 31 15.44 -9.01 3.59
CA GLU A 31 15.92 -10.17 2.82
C GLU A 31 16.94 -9.77 1.76
N SER A 32 16.72 -8.63 1.09
CA SER A 32 17.67 -8.12 0.11
C SER A 32 19.01 -7.70 0.73
N LEU A 33 18.97 -7.08 1.91
CA LEU A 33 20.18 -6.69 2.64
C LEU A 33 20.95 -7.89 3.20
N LEU A 34 20.24 -8.88 3.78
CA LEU A 34 20.86 -10.00 4.52
C LEU A 34 21.17 -11.21 3.65
N ARG A 35 20.38 -11.48 2.61
CA ARG A 35 20.41 -12.75 1.87
C ARG A 35 20.37 -12.60 0.35
N ASP A 36 20.45 -11.38 -0.15
CA ASP A 36 20.37 -11.05 -1.59
C ASP A 36 19.08 -11.55 -2.28
N ARG A 37 17.97 -11.58 -1.54
CA ARG A 37 16.67 -11.96 -2.08
C ARG A 37 15.86 -10.74 -2.48
N SER A 38 15.19 -10.79 -3.62
CA SER A 38 14.30 -9.72 -4.08
C SER A 38 12.84 -10.10 -3.89
N CYS A 39 11.97 -9.10 -3.70
CA CYS A 39 10.53 -9.28 -3.79
C CYS A 39 10.12 -9.45 -5.27
N TYR A 40 8.88 -9.87 -5.50
CA TYR A 40 8.32 -9.98 -6.84
C TYR A 40 8.44 -8.68 -7.66
N LYS A 41 8.39 -7.51 -7.03
CA LYS A 41 8.61 -6.22 -7.69
C LYS A 41 10.02 -6.09 -8.28
N GLY A 42 11.00 -6.76 -7.71
CA GLY A 42 12.34 -6.87 -8.29
C GLY A 42 12.33 -7.70 -9.57
N THR A 43 11.62 -8.83 -9.56
CA THR A 43 11.53 -9.73 -10.70
C THR A 43 10.75 -9.13 -11.86
N PHE A 44 9.58 -8.53 -11.57
CA PHE A 44 8.66 -8.05 -12.62
C PHE A 44 8.91 -6.60 -13.04
N TYR A 45 9.39 -5.74 -12.13
CA TYR A 45 9.47 -4.30 -12.35
C TYR A 45 10.87 -3.72 -12.15
N GLY A 46 11.88 -4.57 -11.90
CA GLY A 46 13.27 -4.12 -11.72
C GLY A 46 13.56 -3.36 -10.42
N VAL A 47 12.67 -3.41 -9.42
CA VAL A 47 12.84 -2.70 -8.15
C VAL A 47 13.94 -3.34 -7.31
N LYS A 48 14.98 -2.59 -6.97
CA LYS A 48 15.97 -3.01 -5.97
C LYS A 48 15.33 -3.00 -4.59
N SER A 49 14.99 -4.15 -4.02
CA SER A 49 14.19 -4.27 -2.79
C SER A 49 14.81 -3.56 -1.59
N HIS A 50 16.15 -3.45 -1.49
CA HIS A 50 16.83 -2.74 -0.42
C HIS A 50 16.70 -1.21 -0.51
N THR A 51 16.36 -0.66 -1.69
CA THR A 51 16.10 0.77 -1.88
C THR A 51 14.61 1.12 -1.83
N CYS A 52 13.74 0.17 -1.46
CA CYS A 52 12.31 0.41 -1.37
C CYS A 52 11.94 0.91 0.04
N MET A 53 11.30 2.07 0.11
CA MET A 53 10.71 2.64 1.31
C MET A 53 9.22 2.30 1.34
N GLN A 54 8.76 1.59 2.37
CA GLN A 54 7.34 1.30 2.57
C GLN A 54 6.77 2.29 3.57
N MET A 55 5.77 3.05 3.14
CA MET A 55 5.15 4.09 3.95
C MET A 55 3.65 4.22 3.67
N SER A 56 2.95 4.95 4.50
CA SER A 56 1.62 5.50 4.23
C SER A 56 1.51 6.88 4.86
N PRO A 57 0.86 7.85 4.19
CA PRO A 57 0.59 9.16 4.77
C PRO A 57 -0.46 9.10 5.90
N VAL A 58 -1.28 8.05 5.92
CA VAL A 58 -2.41 7.88 6.85
C VAL A 58 -2.47 6.43 7.35
N VAL A 59 -1.60 6.06 8.31
CA VAL A 59 -1.54 4.68 8.83
C VAL A 59 -2.66 4.32 9.80
N ASP A 60 -3.41 5.30 10.26
CA ASP A 60 -4.46 5.17 11.28
C ASP A 60 -5.87 5.32 10.73
N GLN A 61 -6.04 5.56 9.44
CA GLN A 61 -7.35 5.81 8.83
C GLN A 61 -7.59 4.97 7.59
N CYS A 62 -8.77 4.37 7.52
CA CYS A 62 -9.28 3.66 6.35
C CYS A 62 -10.80 3.68 6.37
N ASN A 63 -11.40 3.86 5.22
CA ASN A 63 -12.86 3.88 5.05
C ASN A 63 -13.47 2.49 4.88
N LEU A 64 -12.66 1.43 4.92
CA LEU A 64 -13.08 0.02 4.95
C LEU A 64 -12.66 -0.66 6.26
N ALA A 65 -13.32 -1.77 6.60
CA ALA A 65 -13.02 -2.64 7.74
C ALA A 65 -12.89 -4.10 7.29
N CYS A 66 -12.03 -4.34 6.29
CA CYS A 66 -11.91 -5.64 5.64
C CYS A 66 -11.65 -6.79 6.63
N THR A 67 -12.37 -7.90 6.46
CA THR A 67 -12.28 -9.08 7.35
C THR A 67 -10.91 -9.73 7.36
N TYR A 68 -10.18 -9.63 6.27
CA TYR A 68 -8.83 -10.17 6.09
C TYR A 68 -7.72 -9.17 6.48
N CYS A 69 -8.11 -7.95 6.90
CA CYS A 69 -7.11 -6.93 7.25
C CYS A 69 -6.38 -7.34 8.53
N TRP A 70 -5.13 -7.74 8.39
CA TRP A 70 -4.26 -8.12 9.51
C TRP A 70 -3.67 -6.91 10.25
N ARG A 71 -3.99 -5.72 9.79
CA ARG A 71 -3.52 -4.47 10.38
C ARG A 71 -4.40 -4.05 11.55
N GLU A 72 -3.87 -3.15 12.37
CA GLU A 72 -4.62 -2.65 13.51
C GLU A 72 -5.93 -1.98 13.07
N PRO A 73 -6.98 -2.10 13.87
CA PRO A 73 -8.23 -1.40 13.61
C PRO A 73 -7.99 0.10 13.44
N HIS A 74 -8.60 0.66 12.41
CA HIS A 74 -8.55 2.09 12.14
C HIS A 74 -9.55 2.82 13.02
N MET A 75 -9.30 4.11 13.27
CA MET A 75 -10.21 4.96 14.01
C MET A 75 -11.57 5.02 13.31
N ASP A 76 -12.63 5.16 14.09
CA ASP A 76 -14.01 5.25 13.59
C ASP A 76 -14.33 6.65 13.04
N THR A 77 -13.51 7.65 13.35
CA THR A 77 -13.63 9.02 12.87
C THR A 77 -12.63 9.29 11.77
N LEU A 78 -13.11 9.87 10.66
CA LEU A 78 -12.27 10.30 9.56
C LEU A 78 -11.75 11.71 9.84
N GLU A 79 -10.45 11.84 10.01
CA GLU A 79 -9.74 13.12 10.03
C GLU A 79 -8.89 13.23 8.77
N LEU A 80 -9.30 14.09 7.84
CA LEU A 80 -8.48 14.37 6.66
C LEU A 80 -7.21 15.11 7.11
N THR A 81 -6.06 14.66 6.62
CA THR A 81 -4.78 15.33 6.88
C THR A 81 -4.29 16.04 5.63
N ASP A 82 -3.79 17.25 5.83
CA ASP A 82 -3.13 18.08 4.83
C ASP A 82 -1.64 18.34 5.18
N GLN A 83 -1.05 17.46 5.99
CA GLN A 83 0.36 17.54 6.36
C GLN A 83 1.23 17.91 5.16
N ASP A 84 2.21 18.80 5.37
CA ASP A 84 3.09 19.25 4.29
C ASP A 84 3.80 18.07 3.60
N PRO A 85 3.67 17.91 2.26
CA PRO A 85 4.22 16.77 1.55
C PRO A 85 5.75 16.72 1.56
N LEU A 86 6.42 17.87 1.60
CA LEU A 86 7.87 17.93 1.64
C LEU A 86 8.39 17.49 3.00
N GLU A 87 7.75 17.95 4.07
CA GLU A 87 8.05 17.51 5.43
C GLU A 87 7.80 16.00 5.58
N LEU A 88 6.65 15.53 5.10
CA LEU A 88 6.30 14.10 5.11
C LEU A 88 7.36 13.25 4.39
N LEU A 89 7.85 13.70 3.23
CA LEU A 89 8.87 13.00 2.47
C LEU A 89 10.21 12.93 3.22
N TYR A 90 10.70 14.07 3.72
CA TYR A 90 11.97 14.13 4.44
C TYR A 90 11.92 13.31 5.74
N GLU A 91 10.86 13.43 6.51
CA GLU A 91 10.67 12.64 7.73
C GLU A 91 10.57 11.15 7.43
N SER A 92 9.90 10.76 6.33
CA SER A 92 9.83 9.35 5.90
C SER A 92 11.19 8.79 5.53
N VAL A 93 12.02 9.55 4.80
CA VAL A 93 13.40 9.13 4.48
C VAL A 93 14.26 9.02 5.75
N ARG A 94 14.14 9.97 6.68
CA ARG A 94 14.85 9.92 7.98
C ARG A 94 14.40 8.71 8.80
N ALA A 95 13.10 8.41 8.83
CA ALA A 95 12.54 7.25 9.49
C ALA A 95 13.08 5.94 8.90
N GLN A 96 13.09 5.83 7.57
CA GLN A 96 13.66 4.67 6.88
C GLN A 96 15.15 4.45 7.26
N ARG A 97 15.97 5.50 7.23
CA ARG A 97 17.38 5.45 7.62
C ARG A 97 17.55 4.98 9.06
N ARG A 98 16.74 5.50 9.99
CA ARG A 98 16.74 5.09 11.40
C ARG A 98 16.38 3.61 11.56
N LEU A 99 15.34 3.15 10.86
CA LEU A 99 14.92 1.74 10.88
C LEU A 99 15.98 0.79 10.31
N LEU A 100 16.82 1.28 9.40
CA LEU A 100 17.90 0.51 8.78
C LEU A 100 19.24 0.62 9.54
N SER A 101 19.38 1.48 10.55
CA SER A 101 20.67 1.76 11.21
C SER A 101 21.37 0.51 11.74
N GLY A 102 20.61 -0.45 12.31
CA GLY A 102 21.16 -1.69 12.83
C GLY A 102 21.80 -2.63 11.79
N PHE A 103 21.52 -2.42 10.49
CA PHE A 103 22.13 -3.23 9.42
C PHE A 103 23.55 -2.79 9.09
N GLY A 104 23.92 -1.53 9.40
CA GLY A 104 25.24 -0.99 9.07
C GLY A 104 26.42 -1.64 9.81
N GLY A 105 26.16 -2.25 10.98
CA GLY A 105 27.15 -2.98 11.74
C GLY A 105 27.08 -4.51 11.58
N ASN A 106 26.26 -5.02 10.65
CA ASN A 106 26.08 -6.44 10.43
C ASN A 106 27.00 -6.94 9.30
N ASP A 107 27.94 -7.83 9.62
CA ASP A 107 28.91 -8.38 8.68
C ASP A 107 28.30 -9.13 7.49
N LYS A 108 27.03 -9.56 7.60
CA LYS A 108 26.28 -10.20 6.51
C LYS A 108 25.75 -9.22 5.48
N VAL A 109 25.78 -7.91 5.76
CA VAL A 109 25.24 -6.88 4.89
C VAL A 109 26.38 -6.23 4.10
N PRO A 110 26.40 -6.35 2.77
CA PRO A 110 27.38 -5.64 1.94
C PRO A 110 27.28 -4.13 2.17
N LYS A 111 28.41 -3.49 2.45
CA LYS A 111 28.48 -2.04 2.73
C LYS A 111 27.87 -1.20 1.63
N GLU A 112 28.11 -1.58 0.39
CA GLU A 112 27.56 -0.89 -0.79
C GLU A 112 26.02 -0.92 -0.79
N LYS A 113 25.41 -2.10 -0.57
CA LYS A 113 23.94 -2.23 -0.46
C LYS A 113 23.36 -1.45 0.70
N PHE A 114 24.06 -1.43 1.84
CA PHE A 114 23.64 -0.61 2.97
C PHE A 114 23.65 0.88 2.63
N LEU A 115 24.66 1.35 1.92
CA LEU A 115 24.74 2.74 1.46
C LEU A 115 23.62 3.05 0.45
N GLU A 116 23.40 2.18 -0.53
CA GLU A 116 22.27 2.35 -1.45
C GLU A 116 20.91 2.45 -0.72
N ALA A 117 20.70 1.61 0.31
CA ALA A 117 19.47 1.58 1.08
C ALA A 117 19.19 2.86 1.89
N GLN A 118 20.23 3.70 2.16
CA GLN A 118 20.06 5.00 2.79
C GLN A 118 19.39 6.04 1.87
N TYR A 119 19.35 5.77 0.55
CA TYR A 119 18.80 6.65 -0.46
C TYR A 119 17.67 5.90 -1.22
N PRO A 120 16.43 5.92 -0.70
CA PRO A 120 15.30 5.25 -1.35
C PRO A 120 15.14 5.68 -2.81
N LYS A 121 14.91 4.70 -3.69
CA LYS A 121 14.62 4.92 -5.11
C LYS A 121 13.19 4.54 -5.48
N ASN A 122 12.51 3.85 -4.59
CA ASN A 122 11.14 3.43 -4.79
C ASN A 122 10.34 3.67 -3.51
N VAL A 123 9.19 4.31 -3.62
CA VAL A 123 8.28 4.55 -2.51
C VAL A 123 7.03 3.71 -2.69
N ALA A 124 6.86 2.72 -1.82
CA ALA A 124 5.63 1.91 -1.79
C ALA A 124 4.66 2.56 -0.79
N ILE A 125 3.67 3.26 -1.31
CA ILE A 125 2.57 3.86 -0.56
C ILE A 125 1.52 2.78 -0.33
N SER A 126 1.82 1.83 0.56
CA SER A 126 1.11 0.55 0.68
C SER A 126 1.13 -0.01 2.11
N LEU A 127 1.35 0.85 3.09
CA LEU A 127 1.40 0.42 4.48
C LEU A 127 -0.03 0.29 5.05
N ASN A 128 -0.30 0.74 6.25
CA ASN A 128 -1.62 0.74 6.86
C ASN A 128 -2.47 1.91 6.34
N GLY A 129 -3.80 1.84 6.47
CA GLY A 129 -4.72 2.91 6.08
C GLY A 129 -5.05 2.95 4.59
N GLU A 130 -5.79 3.97 4.18
CA GLU A 130 -6.14 4.23 2.79
C GLU A 130 -5.47 5.53 2.32
N PRO A 131 -4.42 5.44 1.49
CA PRO A 131 -3.62 6.62 1.11
C PRO A 131 -4.39 7.72 0.40
N THR A 132 -5.48 7.40 -0.31
CA THR A 132 -6.31 8.40 -1.01
C THR A 132 -7.12 9.31 -0.06
N LEU A 133 -7.06 9.06 1.25
CA LEU A 133 -7.57 9.98 2.28
C LEU A 133 -6.61 11.15 2.57
N TYR A 134 -5.38 11.09 2.08
CA TYR A 134 -4.43 12.20 2.19
C TYR A 134 -4.70 13.22 1.08
N THR A 135 -5.08 14.44 1.46
CA THR A 135 -5.55 15.47 0.52
C THR A 135 -4.50 15.97 -0.47
N ARG A 136 -3.21 15.88 -0.10
CA ARG A 136 -2.07 16.34 -0.91
C ARG A 136 -1.26 15.17 -1.49
N LEU A 137 -1.93 14.05 -1.81
CA LEU A 137 -1.29 12.83 -2.30
C LEU A 137 -0.55 13.05 -3.63
N GLY A 138 -1.15 13.79 -4.58
CA GLY A 138 -0.53 14.13 -5.86
C GLY A 138 0.75 14.93 -5.70
N GLU A 139 0.73 15.97 -4.84
CA GLU A 139 1.92 16.77 -4.52
C GLU A 139 3.04 15.91 -3.89
N TYR A 140 2.69 14.98 -3.00
CA TYR A 140 3.66 14.06 -2.40
C TYR A 140 4.33 13.17 -3.45
N MET A 141 3.56 12.63 -4.39
CA MET A 141 4.10 11.80 -5.48
C MET A 141 4.96 12.62 -6.44
N ASP A 142 4.56 13.86 -6.77
CA ASP A 142 5.35 14.79 -7.58
C ASP A 142 6.72 15.05 -6.94
N LEU A 143 6.76 15.33 -5.62
CA LEU A 143 7.99 15.50 -4.88
C LEU A 143 8.86 14.24 -4.91
N CYS A 144 8.28 13.06 -4.75
CA CYS A 144 9.02 11.81 -4.90
C CYS A 144 9.68 11.71 -6.28
N HIS A 145 8.92 11.99 -7.34
CA HIS A 145 9.41 11.95 -8.72
C HIS A 145 10.52 12.97 -8.97
N LYS A 146 10.36 14.20 -8.49
CA LYS A 146 11.41 15.26 -8.57
C LYS A 146 12.71 14.87 -7.86
N HIS A 147 12.63 14.00 -6.83
CA HIS A 147 13.79 13.45 -6.13
C HIS A 147 14.31 12.14 -6.75
N GLY A 148 13.85 11.77 -7.95
CA GLY A 148 14.27 10.58 -8.69
C GLY A 148 13.81 9.26 -8.05
N MET A 149 12.68 9.28 -7.35
CA MET A 149 12.03 8.09 -6.78
C MET A 149 10.80 7.71 -7.60
N THR A 150 10.59 6.43 -7.82
CA THR A 150 9.33 5.91 -8.35
C THR A 150 8.32 5.72 -7.23
N THR A 151 7.03 5.86 -7.53
CA THR A 151 5.93 5.69 -6.57
C THR A 151 5.03 4.52 -6.96
N MET A 152 4.66 3.71 -5.97
CA MET A 152 3.72 2.60 -6.11
C MET A 152 2.57 2.86 -5.13
N LEU A 153 1.47 3.35 -5.63
CA LEU A 153 0.26 3.63 -4.84
C LEU A 153 -0.61 2.39 -4.76
N VAL A 154 -0.97 1.97 -3.55
CA VAL A 154 -1.95 0.90 -3.31
C VAL A 154 -3.18 1.51 -2.67
N THR A 155 -4.32 1.35 -3.31
CA THR A 155 -5.61 1.87 -2.83
C THR A 155 -6.70 0.80 -2.86
N ASN A 156 -7.71 0.98 -2.03
CA ASN A 156 -8.92 0.15 -2.06
C ASN A 156 -9.92 0.55 -3.17
N GLY A 157 -9.60 1.61 -3.93
CA GLY A 157 -10.37 2.03 -5.09
C GLY A 157 -11.74 2.65 -4.80
N THR A 158 -12.08 3.00 -3.56
CA THR A 158 -13.40 3.52 -3.22
C THR A 158 -13.53 5.04 -3.34
N LEU A 159 -12.48 5.73 -3.77
CA LEU A 159 -12.44 7.18 -3.93
C LEU A 159 -12.04 7.58 -5.37
N PRO A 160 -12.88 7.27 -6.39
CA PRO A 160 -12.58 7.51 -7.80
C PRO A 160 -12.26 8.98 -8.10
N LYS A 161 -12.97 9.91 -7.47
CA LYS A 161 -12.74 11.35 -7.69
C LYS A 161 -11.34 11.81 -7.25
N VAL A 162 -10.75 11.15 -6.26
CA VAL A 162 -9.37 11.46 -5.86
C VAL A 162 -8.41 11.01 -6.95
N LEU A 163 -8.60 9.80 -7.48
CA LEU A 163 -7.75 9.27 -8.56
C LEU A 163 -7.90 10.07 -9.85
N GLU A 164 -9.12 10.45 -10.20
CA GLU A 164 -9.43 11.27 -11.38
C GLU A 164 -8.78 12.66 -11.33
N ASN A 165 -8.68 13.25 -10.14
CA ASN A 165 -8.16 14.62 -9.94
C ASN A 165 -6.70 14.65 -9.44
N LEU A 166 -5.95 13.55 -9.53
CA LEU A 166 -4.54 13.58 -9.21
C LEU A 166 -3.74 14.36 -10.26
N ASP A 167 -3.13 15.47 -9.86
CA ASP A 167 -2.23 16.24 -10.75
C ASP A 167 -0.98 15.44 -11.15
N THR A 168 -0.57 14.50 -10.30
CA THR A 168 0.56 13.60 -10.56
C THR A 168 0.13 12.16 -10.27
N LEU A 169 0.16 11.31 -11.31
CA LEU A 169 -0.12 9.89 -11.18
C LEU A 169 1.09 9.13 -10.58
N PRO A 170 0.88 8.03 -9.86
CA PRO A 170 1.97 7.17 -9.42
C PRO A 170 2.67 6.53 -10.62
N THR A 171 3.91 6.08 -10.45
CA THR A 171 4.59 5.27 -11.47
C THR A 171 3.86 3.94 -11.69
N GLN A 172 3.18 3.45 -10.67
CA GLN A 172 2.35 2.24 -10.73
C GLN A 172 1.21 2.33 -9.72
N LEU A 173 -0.01 2.12 -10.19
CA LEU A 173 -1.22 2.10 -9.39
C LEU A 173 -1.69 0.67 -9.15
N TYR A 174 -1.82 0.30 -7.89
CA TYR A 174 -2.43 -0.95 -7.45
C TYR A 174 -3.84 -0.68 -6.94
N VAL A 175 -4.81 -1.33 -7.51
CA VAL A 175 -6.19 -1.33 -6.99
C VAL A 175 -6.48 -2.70 -6.39
N SER A 176 -6.92 -2.70 -5.13
CA SER A 176 -7.34 -3.92 -4.43
C SER A 176 -8.73 -4.33 -4.92
N VAL A 177 -8.79 -5.40 -5.71
CA VAL A 177 -10.02 -5.99 -6.24
C VAL A 177 -10.30 -7.27 -5.44
N ASP A 178 -10.81 -7.10 -4.21
CA ASP A 178 -10.92 -8.20 -3.23
C ASP A 178 -12.31 -8.84 -3.18
N ALA A 179 -13.26 -8.29 -3.93
CA ALA A 179 -14.62 -8.80 -4.06
C ALA A 179 -15.09 -8.76 -5.53
N PRO A 180 -15.74 -9.83 -6.01
CA PRO A 180 -16.21 -9.90 -7.39
C PRO A 180 -17.55 -9.17 -7.63
N ASN A 181 -18.33 -8.93 -6.58
CA ASN A 181 -19.64 -8.30 -6.62
C ASN A 181 -19.95 -7.56 -5.31
N LYS A 182 -21.05 -6.80 -5.32
CA LYS A 182 -21.49 -5.98 -4.19
C LYS A 182 -21.71 -6.79 -2.91
N GLN A 183 -22.33 -7.98 -3.00
CA GLN A 183 -22.62 -8.77 -1.82
C GLN A 183 -21.33 -9.18 -1.11
N VAL A 184 -20.38 -9.73 -1.85
CA VAL A 184 -19.07 -10.13 -1.30
C VAL A 184 -18.28 -8.92 -0.83
N PHE A 185 -18.40 -7.77 -1.53
CA PHE A 185 -17.74 -6.53 -1.11
C PHE A 185 -18.25 -6.07 0.26
N ASP A 186 -19.56 -6.04 0.47
CA ASP A 186 -20.16 -5.62 1.73
C ASP A 186 -19.77 -6.59 2.87
N ASP A 187 -19.72 -7.89 2.60
CA ASP A 187 -19.39 -8.93 3.59
C ASP A 187 -17.89 -8.93 3.95
N VAL A 188 -17.03 -8.70 2.98
CA VAL A 188 -15.57 -8.85 3.10
C VAL A 188 -14.87 -7.52 3.35
N CYS A 189 -15.16 -6.49 2.56
CA CYS A 189 -14.50 -5.19 2.65
C CYS A 189 -15.14 -4.28 3.70
N ARG A 190 -16.41 -4.45 4.04
CA ARG A 190 -17.14 -3.78 5.12
C ARG A 190 -16.97 -2.28 5.11
N PRO A 191 -17.63 -1.55 4.18
CA PRO A 191 -17.60 -0.09 4.15
C PRO A 191 -18.09 0.51 5.47
N LYS A 192 -17.35 1.49 6.02
CA LYS A 192 -17.67 2.09 7.32
C LYS A 192 -18.72 3.19 7.22
N TRP A 193 -18.58 4.10 6.26
CA TRP A 193 -19.36 5.35 6.23
C TRP A 193 -20.13 5.57 4.93
N ASN A 194 -20.01 4.68 3.95
CA ASN A 194 -20.58 4.88 2.62
C ASN A 194 -21.28 3.63 2.13
N SER A 195 -22.63 3.64 2.18
CA SER A 195 -23.46 2.58 1.60
C SER A 195 -23.32 2.45 0.06
N GLY A 196 -22.73 3.46 -0.59
CA GLY A 196 -22.44 3.49 -2.03
C GLY A 196 -21.00 3.11 -2.38
N ALA A 197 -20.20 2.56 -1.45
CA ALA A 197 -18.79 2.29 -1.68
C ALA A 197 -18.54 1.33 -2.86
N TRP A 198 -19.37 0.31 -3.04
CA TRP A 198 -19.30 -0.57 -4.21
C TRP A 198 -19.47 0.22 -5.53
N ASN A 199 -20.45 1.09 -5.62
CA ASN A 199 -20.67 1.90 -6.84
C ASN A 199 -19.49 2.87 -7.08
N GLN A 200 -18.84 3.36 -6.03
CA GLN A 200 -17.62 4.17 -6.18
C GLN A 200 -16.44 3.30 -6.64
N PHE A 201 -16.32 2.10 -6.11
CA PHE A 201 -15.32 1.14 -6.57
C PHE A 201 -15.50 0.79 -8.05
N GLU A 202 -16.73 0.51 -8.50
CA GLU A 202 -17.02 0.26 -9.92
C GLU A 202 -16.64 1.45 -10.82
N LYS A 203 -16.88 2.70 -10.38
CA LYS A 203 -16.41 3.89 -11.09
C LYS A 203 -14.89 3.97 -11.16
N THR A 204 -14.18 3.52 -10.12
CA THR A 204 -12.73 3.41 -10.20
C THR A 204 -12.33 2.38 -11.26
N ILE A 205 -12.94 1.20 -11.28
CA ILE A 205 -12.68 0.17 -12.30
C ILE A 205 -12.83 0.74 -13.71
N ASP A 206 -13.92 1.47 -13.96
CA ASP A 206 -14.20 2.07 -15.27
C ASP A 206 -13.27 3.27 -15.61
N LEU A 207 -12.69 3.91 -14.60
CA LEU A 207 -11.72 5.00 -14.75
C LEU A 207 -10.32 4.50 -15.14
N LEU A 208 -9.91 3.32 -14.66
CA LEU A 208 -8.53 2.83 -14.77
C LEU A 208 -7.97 2.87 -16.20
N PRO A 209 -8.71 2.45 -17.27
CA PRO A 209 -8.18 2.47 -18.64
C PRO A 209 -7.81 3.87 -19.16
N SER A 210 -8.33 4.93 -18.53
CA SER A 210 -8.05 6.32 -18.92
C SER A 210 -6.84 6.93 -18.24
N LEU A 211 -6.26 6.25 -17.25
CA LEU A 211 -5.13 6.77 -16.47
C LEU A 211 -3.80 6.40 -17.14
N ASP A 212 -2.96 7.40 -17.44
CA ASP A 212 -1.63 7.18 -18.01
C ASP A 212 -0.60 6.73 -16.96
N THR A 213 -0.84 5.56 -16.41
CA THR A 213 0.04 4.91 -15.43
C THR A 213 -0.08 3.39 -15.55
N ARG A 214 0.92 2.66 -15.08
CA ARG A 214 0.84 1.20 -15.03
C ARG A 214 -0.18 0.75 -13.99
N ILE A 215 -1.16 -0.03 -14.41
CA ILE A 215 -2.27 -0.50 -13.59
C ILE A 215 -2.05 -1.95 -13.16
N VAL A 216 -2.26 -2.22 -11.88
CA VAL A 216 -2.26 -3.57 -11.32
C VAL A 216 -3.56 -3.81 -10.57
N CYS A 217 -4.36 -4.77 -11.00
CA CYS A 217 -5.48 -5.32 -10.24
C CYS A 217 -4.94 -6.39 -9.27
N ARG A 218 -5.09 -6.16 -7.97
CA ARG A 218 -4.62 -7.07 -6.95
C ARG A 218 -5.80 -7.74 -6.26
N HIS A 219 -5.89 -9.06 -6.39
CA HIS A 219 -6.94 -9.87 -5.78
C HIS A 219 -6.45 -10.53 -4.50
N THR A 220 -7.20 -10.35 -3.40
CA THR A 220 -7.05 -11.17 -2.19
C THR A 220 -8.05 -12.32 -2.27
N LEU A 221 -7.55 -13.50 -2.63
CA LEU A 221 -8.39 -14.69 -2.83
C LEU A 221 -8.53 -15.47 -1.53
N MET A 222 -9.78 -15.74 -1.14
CA MET A 222 -10.13 -16.40 0.11
C MET A 222 -10.98 -17.64 -0.18
N LYS A 223 -10.42 -18.82 0.14
CA LYS A 223 -11.11 -20.09 -0.07
C LYS A 223 -12.44 -20.13 0.71
N GLY A 224 -13.51 -20.52 0.02
CA GLY A 224 -14.87 -20.60 0.60
C GLY A 224 -15.59 -19.25 0.71
N VAL A 225 -14.96 -18.15 0.29
CA VAL A 225 -15.53 -16.79 0.35
C VAL A 225 -15.72 -16.22 -1.05
N ASN A 226 -14.63 -15.98 -1.78
CA ASN A 226 -14.66 -15.31 -3.08
C ASN A 226 -14.03 -16.12 -4.23
N MET A 227 -13.87 -17.44 -4.07
CA MET A 227 -13.21 -18.31 -5.05
C MET A 227 -14.16 -19.33 -5.70
N SER A 228 -15.49 -19.11 -5.71
CA SER A 228 -16.40 -19.98 -6.46
C SER A 228 -16.22 -19.78 -7.97
N SER A 229 -16.66 -20.75 -8.78
CA SER A 229 -16.58 -20.62 -10.24
C SER A 229 -17.36 -19.43 -10.80
N SER A 230 -18.46 -19.00 -10.14
CA SER A 230 -19.17 -17.76 -10.47
C SER A 230 -18.34 -16.53 -10.12
N HIS A 231 -17.76 -16.49 -8.92
CA HIS A 231 -16.92 -15.37 -8.49
C HIS A 231 -15.69 -15.15 -9.39
N ILE A 232 -15.07 -16.23 -9.87
CA ILE A 232 -13.94 -16.14 -10.81
C ILE A 232 -14.35 -15.47 -12.11
N LYS A 233 -15.55 -15.78 -12.62
CA LYS A 233 -16.09 -15.11 -13.83
C LYS A 233 -16.36 -13.63 -13.60
N GLU A 234 -16.97 -13.30 -12.46
CA GLU A 234 -17.25 -11.91 -12.08
C GLU A 234 -15.96 -11.12 -11.87
N PHE A 235 -14.90 -11.70 -11.29
CA PHE A 235 -13.58 -11.07 -11.23
C PHE A 235 -13.02 -10.81 -12.64
N ALA A 236 -13.12 -11.78 -13.56
CA ALA A 236 -12.68 -11.60 -14.93
C ALA A 236 -13.43 -10.48 -15.66
N GLU A 237 -14.71 -10.28 -15.36
CA GLU A 237 -15.51 -9.16 -15.90
C GLU A 237 -14.99 -7.81 -15.37
N LEU A 238 -14.66 -7.71 -14.08
CA LEU A 238 -14.04 -6.52 -13.50
C LEU A 238 -12.66 -6.23 -14.10
N ASP A 239 -11.81 -7.26 -14.24
CA ASP A 239 -10.49 -7.13 -14.84
C ASP A 239 -10.57 -6.71 -16.31
N ASN A 240 -11.52 -7.26 -17.08
CA ASN A 240 -11.74 -6.84 -18.46
C ASN A 240 -12.18 -5.36 -18.58
N ARG A 241 -12.95 -4.85 -17.61
CA ARG A 241 -13.34 -3.42 -17.56
C ARG A 241 -12.16 -2.55 -17.13
N ALA A 242 -11.36 -3.02 -16.19
CA ALA A 242 -10.21 -2.29 -15.66
C ALA A 242 -9.03 -2.24 -16.63
N ASP A 243 -8.95 -3.17 -17.59
CA ASP A 243 -7.88 -3.32 -18.57
C ASP A 243 -6.46 -3.14 -17.96
N PRO A 244 -6.10 -3.91 -16.90
CA PRO A 244 -4.85 -3.70 -16.19
C PRO A 244 -3.64 -4.26 -16.96
N ASP A 245 -2.47 -3.64 -16.78
CA ASP A 245 -1.20 -4.20 -17.27
C ASP A 245 -0.84 -5.52 -16.58
N PHE A 246 -1.25 -5.69 -15.31
CA PHE A 246 -0.96 -6.88 -14.51
C PHE A 246 -2.12 -7.23 -13.58
N ILE A 247 -2.31 -8.54 -13.38
CA ILE A 247 -3.18 -9.11 -12.35
C ILE A 247 -2.30 -9.83 -11.33
N GLU A 248 -2.39 -9.42 -10.05
CA GLU A 248 -1.71 -10.08 -8.94
C GLU A 248 -2.72 -10.85 -8.09
N ALA A 249 -2.78 -12.17 -8.24
CA ALA A 249 -3.63 -13.03 -7.42
C ALA A 249 -2.88 -13.50 -6.16
N CYS A 250 -3.31 -13.03 -5.00
CA CYS A 250 -2.75 -13.38 -3.69
C CYS A 250 -3.71 -14.28 -2.93
N LEU A 251 -3.33 -15.54 -2.73
CA LEU A 251 -4.13 -16.46 -1.92
C LEU A 251 -3.92 -16.17 -0.42
N LEU A 252 -5.01 -15.86 0.28
CA LEU A 252 -4.98 -15.68 1.73
C LEU A 252 -5.10 -17.05 2.41
N TYR A 253 -4.02 -17.47 3.05
CA TYR A 253 -4.06 -18.59 3.98
C TYR A 253 -4.32 -18.03 5.38
N THR A 254 -5.31 -18.55 6.09
CA THR A 254 -5.68 -18.07 7.44
C THR A 254 -4.55 -18.18 8.46
N SER A 255 -3.55 -19.05 8.22
CA SER A 255 -2.32 -19.18 9.00
C SER A 255 -1.25 -18.13 8.62
N ASP A 256 -1.25 -17.60 7.39
CA ASP A 256 -0.13 -16.82 6.84
C ASP A 256 -0.27 -15.31 7.06
N ALA A 257 -1.49 -14.80 7.27
CA ALA A 257 -1.69 -13.43 7.73
C ALA A 257 -1.05 -13.19 9.12
N ALA A 258 -0.91 -14.25 9.92
CA ALA A 258 -0.17 -14.22 11.18
C ALA A 258 1.36 -14.34 10.97
N ASP A 259 1.80 -14.97 9.89
CA ASP A 259 3.21 -15.29 9.63
C ASP A 259 4.04 -14.10 9.10
N GLU A 260 3.42 -13.06 8.52
CA GLU A 260 4.13 -11.80 8.31
C GLU A 260 4.51 -11.11 9.65
N LYS A 261 3.92 -11.52 10.78
CA LYS A 261 4.37 -11.12 12.11
C LYS A 261 5.63 -11.88 12.58
N VAL A 262 5.95 -13.00 11.97
CA VAL A 262 7.00 -13.93 12.41
C VAL A 262 8.15 -14.06 11.42
N ARG A 263 8.01 -13.58 10.19
CA ARG A 263 9.07 -13.67 9.18
C ARG A 263 9.79 -12.36 8.94
#